data_e57ff5fd2b0ddfe2ca290303fc5dfbff
#
_entry.id   e57ff5fd2b0ddfe2ca290303fc5dfbff
#
_cell.length_a   1.000
_cell.length_b   1.000
_cell.length_c   1.000
_cell.angle_alpha   90.00
_cell.angle_beta   90.00
_cell.angle_gamma   90.00
#
_symmetry.space_group_name_H-M   'P 1'
#
loop_
_entity.id
_entity.type
_entity.pdbx_description
1 polymer ?
#
loop_
_entity_poly.entity_id
_entity_poly.type
_entity_poly.pdbx_seq_one_letter_code
_entity_poly.pdbx_strand_id
1 'polypeptide(L)'
;VSQEALYQECPLCTAAPVTLDDSQGLYRCEHCGLTLKPRSVLGLFNKNHFGVAELGAGDYTLAWPGLKNLSLTPEALKVVIGNVYTDQQLVQIANGSLEVIRPVQTVLAQIILEQLKETCYLQVNGLRRAVGQPLPEGGSYRPAERVLRAGLDWQDQGNLFGTGKHLVLPSDRFTFIRLDRKLVGVRAFTDGVAVQRKGEEFATYFVGCQPHEAALVAAFVMGMAPATRKPVKSD
;
A
#
# COMPACT_ATOMS: atom_id res chain seq x y z
N VAL A 1 -10.81 -16.76 -30.84
CA VAL A 1 -10.43 -17.50 -29.64
C VAL A 1 -10.29 -16.46 -28.54
N SER A 2 -11.19 -16.43 -27.55
CA SER A 2 -11.07 -15.54 -26.40
C SER A 2 -9.88 -16.03 -25.54
N GLN A 3 -8.82 -15.23 -25.46
CA GLN A 3 -7.69 -15.53 -24.57
C GLN A 3 -8.19 -15.57 -23.12
N GLU A 4 -7.72 -16.58 -22.37
CA GLU A 4 -8.02 -16.69 -20.95
C GLU A 4 -7.41 -15.51 -20.19
N ALA A 5 -8.24 -14.68 -19.57
CA ALA A 5 -7.80 -13.52 -18.81
C ALA A 5 -7.71 -13.86 -17.32
N LEU A 6 -6.53 -13.63 -16.72
CA LEU A 6 -6.37 -13.70 -15.27
C LEU A 6 -7.06 -12.51 -14.57
N TYR A 7 -6.98 -11.32 -15.19
CA TYR A 7 -7.69 -10.12 -14.76
C TYR A 7 -8.33 -9.44 -15.97
N GLN A 8 -9.58 -9.04 -15.85
CA GLN A 8 -10.29 -8.25 -16.88
C GLN A 8 -9.76 -6.82 -16.96
N GLU A 9 -9.26 -6.30 -15.85
CA GLU A 9 -8.57 -5.02 -15.75
C GLU A 9 -7.22 -5.22 -15.06
N CYS A 10 -6.15 -4.75 -15.67
CA CYS A 10 -4.80 -4.84 -15.12
C CYS A 10 -4.71 -4.13 -13.77
N PRO A 11 -4.28 -4.79 -12.69
CA PRO A 11 -4.17 -4.15 -11.38
C PRO A 11 -3.12 -3.04 -11.32
N LEU A 12 -2.18 -2.98 -12.29
CA LEU A 12 -1.15 -1.96 -12.34
C LEU A 12 -1.57 -0.72 -13.13
N CYS A 13 -2.23 -0.88 -14.30
CA CYS A 13 -2.53 0.25 -15.19
C CYS A 13 -4.02 0.47 -15.46
N THR A 14 -4.88 -0.48 -15.14
CA THR A 14 -6.34 -0.51 -15.39
C THR A 14 -6.77 -0.42 -16.87
N ALA A 15 -5.84 -0.18 -17.79
CA ALA A 15 -6.14 0.15 -19.19
C ALA A 15 -6.44 -1.07 -20.09
N ALA A 16 -5.99 -2.26 -19.69
CA ALA A 16 -6.13 -3.48 -20.50
C ALA A 16 -6.22 -4.72 -19.59
N PRO A 17 -6.74 -5.86 -20.10
CA PRO A 17 -6.74 -7.12 -19.35
C PRO A 17 -5.32 -7.68 -19.20
N VAL A 18 -5.16 -8.64 -18.29
CA VAL A 18 -3.95 -9.48 -18.16
C VAL A 18 -4.30 -10.86 -18.69
N THR A 19 -3.81 -11.19 -19.88
CA THR A 19 -4.15 -12.40 -20.60
C THR A 19 -3.00 -13.38 -20.69
N LEU A 20 -3.32 -14.66 -20.91
CA LEU A 20 -2.34 -15.73 -21.07
C LEU A 20 -1.60 -15.56 -22.41
N ASP A 21 -0.28 -15.53 -22.35
CA ASP A 21 0.61 -15.75 -23.50
C ASP A 21 0.96 -17.24 -23.56
N ASP A 22 0.29 -17.95 -24.45
CA ASP A 22 0.44 -19.41 -24.60
C ASP A 22 1.87 -19.82 -24.97
N SER A 23 2.62 -18.95 -25.65
CA SER A 23 3.99 -19.25 -26.09
C SER A 23 4.98 -19.32 -24.93
N GLN A 24 4.72 -18.58 -23.84
CA GLN A 24 5.60 -18.48 -22.66
C GLN A 24 4.97 -19.06 -21.40
N GLY A 25 3.67 -19.35 -21.38
CA GLY A 25 2.93 -19.76 -20.21
C GLY A 25 2.86 -18.68 -19.11
N LEU A 26 2.92 -17.41 -19.53
CA LEU A 26 2.90 -16.24 -18.66
C LEU A 26 1.61 -15.43 -18.92
N TYR A 27 1.17 -14.70 -17.91
CA TYR A 27 0.07 -13.76 -18.05
C TYR A 27 0.63 -12.34 -18.20
N ARG A 28 0.23 -11.64 -19.26
CA ARG A 28 0.79 -10.32 -19.59
C ARG A 28 -0.30 -9.28 -19.84
N CYS A 29 -0.03 -8.07 -19.42
CA CYS A 29 -0.77 -6.87 -19.83
C CYS A 29 -0.05 -6.23 -21.02
N GLU A 30 -0.69 -6.18 -22.17
CA GLU A 30 -0.09 -5.61 -23.39
C GLU A 30 0.12 -4.09 -23.29
N HIS A 31 -0.67 -3.40 -22.45
CA HIS A 31 -0.57 -1.96 -22.31
C HIS A 31 0.65 -1.53 -21.47
N CYS A 32 0.84 -2.09 -20.27
CA CYS A 32 1.92 -1.65 -19.36
C CYS A 32 3.09 -2.63 -19.25
N GLY A 33 2.97 -3.85 -19.81
CA GLY A 33 4.01 -4.87 -19.73
C GLY A 33 4.08 -5.64 -18.41
N LEU A 34 3.12 -5.42 -17.47
CA LEU A 34 3.03 -6.28 -16.29
C LEU A 34 2.99 -7.74 -16.70
N THR A 35 3.92 -8.54 -16.16
CA THR A 35 4.02 -9.97 -16.46
C THR A 35 3.92 -10.78 -15.17
N LEU A 36 3.00 -11.74 -15.15
CA LEU A 36 2.76 -12.63 -14.02
C LEU A 36 3.05 -14.07 -14.42
N LYS A 37 3.61 -14.83 -13.51
CA LYS A 37 3.91 -16.24 -13.70
C LYS A 37 3.23 -17.13 -12.69
N PRO A 38 2.68 -18.30 -13.09
CA PRO A 38 2.26 -19.33 -12.16
C PRO A 38 3.41 -19.72 -11.23
N ARG A 39 3.11 -19.96 -9.95
CA ARG A 39 4.08 -20.39 -8.94
C ARG A 39 3.73 -21.78 -8.44
N SER A 40 4.77 -22.59 -8.26
CA SER A 40 4.67 -23.86 -7.56
C SER A 40 4.78 -23.61 -6.06
N VAL A 41 3.89 -24.20 -5.27
CA VAL A 41 3.96 -24.23 -3.81
C VAL A 41 4.27 -25.67 -3.39
N LEU A 42 5.37 -25.86 -2.66
CA LEU A 42 5.84 -27.18 -2.17
C LEU A 42 6.07 -28.24 -3.28
N GLY A 43 6.55 -27.80 -4.47
CA GLY A 43 6.81 -28.74 -5.58
C GLY A 43 5.56 -29.24 -6.31
N LEU A 44 4.38 -28.91 -5.85
CA LEU A 44 3.11 -29.12 -6.55
C LEU A 44 2.76 -27.85 -7.32
N PHE A 45 2.45 -27.98 -8.61
CA PHE A 45 1.91 -26.88 -9.39
C PHE A 45 0.54 -26.49 -8.82
N ASN A 46 0.52 -25.52 -7.92
CA ASN A 46 -0.72 -24.94 -7.45
C ASN A 46 -1.15 -23.89 -8.49
N LYS A 47 -2.05 -24.29 -9.39
CA LYS A 47 -2.57 -23.43 -10.48
C LYS A 47 -3.19 -22.12 -9.99
N ASN A 48 -3.37 -21.96 -8.69
CA ASN A 48 -4.02 -20.81 -8.06
C ASN A 48 -3.04 -19.82 -7.41
N HIS A 49 -1.72 -19.97 -7.59
CA HIS A 49 -0.75 -19.02 -7.07
C HIS A 49 0.10 -18.42 -8.18
N PHE A 50 0.29 -17.11 -8.10
CA PHE A 50 1.02 -16.32 -9.08
C PHE A 50 2.05 -15.44 -8.40
N GLY A 51 3.10 -15.10 -9.14
CA GLY A 51 4.10 -14.13 -8.74
C GLY A 51 4.36 -13.14 -9.86
N VAL A 52 4.93 -11.98 -9.50
CA VAL A 52 5.34 -10.98 -10.48
C VAL A 52 6.64 -11.42 -11.14
N ALA A 53 6.66 -11.48 -12.46
CA ALA A 53 7.85 -11.70 -13.26
C ALA A 53 8.47 -10.37 -13.71
N GLU A 54 7.62 -9.41 -14.15
CA GLU A 54 8.02 -8.07 -14.55
C GLU A 54 6.91 -7.05 -14.21
N LEU A 55 7.30 -5.82 -13.87
CA LEU A 55 6.37 -4.71 -13.61
C LEU A 55 6.12 -3.82 -14.84
N GLY A 56 6.81 -4.11 -15.97
CA GLY A 56 6.70 -3.31 -17.17
C GLY A 56 7.51 -2.01 -17.14
N ALA A 57 7.11 -1.04 -17.96
CA ALA A 57 7.80 0.24 -18.06
C ALA A 57 7.51 1.13 -16.86
N GLY A 58 8.55 1.63 -16.19
CA GLY A 58 8.46 2.54 -15.05
C GLY A 58 9.58 2.32 -14.03
N ASP A 59 9.82 3.32 -13.20
CA ASP A 59 10.74 3.17 -12.06
C ASP A 59 9.97 2.62 -10.86
N TYR A 60 10.12 1.32 -10.61
CA TYR A 60 9.52 0.57 -9.51
C TYR A 60 10.57 0.07 -8.51
N THR A 61 11.66 0.81 -8.34
CA THR A 61 12.80 0.40 -7.52
C THR A 61 12.40 0.04 -6.08
N LEU A 62 11.44 0.75 -5.49
CA LEU A 62 10.92 0.46 -4.15
C LEU A 62 10.04 -0.81 -4.10
N ALA A 63 9.34 -1.13 -5.17
CA ALA A 63 8.38 -2.23 -5.19
C ALA A 63 9.05 -3.58 -5.49
N TRP A 64 10.00 -3.60 -6.39
CA TRP A 64 10.57 -4.83 -6.95
C TRP A 64 11.12 -5.81 -5.90
N PRO A 65 11.91 -5.39 -4.88
CA PRO A 65 12.45 -6.31 -3.89
C PRO A 65 11.37 -7.09 -3.13
N GLY A 66 10.22 -6.46 -2.85
CA GLY A 66 9.09 -7.08 -2.15
C GLY A 66 8.26 -8.00 -3.03
N LEU A 67 8.19 -7.72 -4.34
CA LEU A 67 7.30 -8.42 -5.28
C LEU A 67 7.91 -9.65 -5.94
N LYS A 68 9.21 -9.66 -6.21
CA LYS A 68 9.89 -10.71 -6.99
C LYS A 68 9.75 -12.12 -6.45
N ASN A 69 9.54 -12.27 -5.13
CA ASN A 69 9.46 -13.57 -4.45
C ASN A 69 8.04 -13.92 -3.98
N LEU A 70 7.04 -13.08 -4.27
CA LEU A 70 5.67 -13.35 -3.87
C LEU A 70 5.11 -14.58 -4.59
N SER A 71 4.27 -15.30 -3.85
CA SER A 71 3.44 -16.40 -4.35
C SER A 71 2.07 -16.26 -3.69
N LEU A 72 1.12 -15.67 -4.38
CA LEU A 72 -0.19 -15.29 -3.86
C LEU A 72 -1.31 -15.75 -4.78
N THR A 73 -2.52 -15.87 -4.22
CA THR A 73 -3.72 -16.03 -5.05
C THR A 73 -3.95 -14.79 -5.92
N PRO A 74 -4.69 -14.90 -7.04
CA PRO A 74 -4.98 -13.75 -7.89
C PRO A 74 -5.57 -12.56 -7.13
N GLU A 75 -6.50 -12.81 -6.20
CA GLU A 75 -7.18 -11.78 -5.43
C GLU A 75 -6.20 -11.04 -4.51
N ALA A 76 -5.36 -11.76 -3.78
CA ALA A 76 -4.35 -11.17 -2.91
C ALA A 76 -3.28 -10.42 -3.72
N LEU A 77 -2.85 -10.99 -4.84
CA LEU A 77 -1.88 -10.37 -5.73
C LEU A 77 -2.42 -9.08 -6.38
N LYS A 78 -3.71 -9.07 -6.74
CA LYS A 78 -4.38 -7.87 -7.27
C LYS A 78 -4.29 -6.69 -6.29
N VAL A 79 -4.52 -6.92 -4.99
CA VAL A 79 -4.41 -5.87 -3.96
C VAL A 79 -2.97 -5.37 -3.84
N VAL A 80 -2.01 -6.29 -3.76
CA VAL A 80 -0.58 -5.92 -3.62
C VAL A 80 -0.09 -5.12 -4.83
N ILE A 81 -0.39 -5.56 -6.05
CA ILE A 81 -0.01 -4.84 -7.28
C ILE A 81 -0.78 -3.51 -7.38
N GLY A 82 -2.01 -3.45 -6.92
CA GLY A 82 -2.81 -2.22 -6.87
C GLY A 82 -2.15 -1.10 -6.05
N ASN A 83 -1.30 -1.45 -5.09
CA ASN A 83 -0.54 -0.50 -4.26
C ASN A 83 0.84 -0.14 -4.85
N VAL A 84 1.18 -0.63 -6.04
CA VAL A 84 2.47 -0.32 -6.68
C VAL A 84 2.36 0.97 -7.49
N TYR A 85 3.21 1.92 -7.16
CA TYR A 85 3.33 3.22 -7.81
C TYR A 85 4.78 3.50 -8.14
N THR A 86 5.03 4.26 -9.23
CA THR A 86 6.38 4.76 -9.54
C THR A 86 6.80 5.82 -8.56
N ASP A 87 8.11 6.08 -8.46
CA ASP A 87 8.65 7.16 -7.62
C ASP A 87 8.00 8.51 -7.96
N GLN A 88 7.78 8.80 -9.26
CA GLN A 88 7.12 10.03 -9.69
C GLN A 88 5.67 10.11 -9.22
N GLN A 89 4.93 9.01 -9.29
CA GLN A 89 3.55 8.94 -8.78
C GLN A 89 3.50 9.15 -7.27
N LEU A 90 4.45 8.56 -6.52
CA LEU A 90 4.53 8.77 -5.06
C LEU A 90 4.78 10.25 -4.72
N VAL A 91 5.60 10.96 -5.50
CA VAL A 91 5.80 12.41 -5.33
C VAL A 91 4.50 13.18 -5.59
N GLN A 92 3.75 12.84 -6.64
CA GLN A 92 2.46 13.47 -6.93
C GLN A 92 1.45 13.23 -5.80
N ILE A 93 1.37 11.99 -5.29
CA ILE A 93 0.52 11.64 -4.14
C ILE A 93 0.92 12.44 -2.90
N ALA A 94 2.21 12.52 -2.59
CA ALA A 94 2.73 13.28 -1.45
C ALA A 94 2.46 14.80 -1.57
N ASN A 95 2.25 15.28 -2.78
CA ASN A 95 1.81 16.67 -3.05
C ASN A 95 0.28 16.85 -3.04
N GLY A 96 -0.48 15.79 -2.80
CA GLY A 96 -1.94 15.84 -2.63
C GLY A 96 -2.74 15.54 -3.89
N SER A 97 -2.11 15.02 -4.96
CA SER A 97 -2.83 14.57 -6.15
C SER A 97 -3.48 13.21 -5.91
N LEU A 98 -4.79 13.17 -5.72
CA LEU A 98 -5.57 11.94 -5.62
C LEU A 98 -5.90 11.33 -6.99
N GLU A 99 -5.77 12.09 -8.07
CA GLU A 99 -6.06 11.61 -9.44
C GLU A 99 -5.16 10.46 -9.88
N VAL A 100 -3.97 10.38 -9.26
CA VAL A 100 -3.00 9.30 -9.51
C VAL A 100 -3.41 8.00 -8.82
N ILE A 101 -4.20 8.09 -7.74
CA ILE A 101 -4.54 6.93 -6.91
C ILE A 101 -5.85 6.32 -7.40
N ARG A 102 -5.83 5.01 -7.56
CA ARG A 102 -7.02 4.24 -7.91
C ARG A 102 -7.90 4.03 -6.67
N PRO A 103 -9.21 4.35 -6.73
CA PRO A 103 -10.13 4.04 -5.64
C PRO A 103 -10.16 2.54 -5.36
N VAL A 104 -10.17 2.18 -4.08
CA VAL A 104 -10.26 0.79 -3.63
C VAL A 104 -11.71 0.29 -3.77
N GLN A 105 -11.89 -0.84 -4.45
CA GLN A 105 -13.20 -1.45 -4.71
C GLN A 105 -13.32 -2.80 -3.99
N THR A 106 -13.27 -2.79 -2.66
CA THR A 106 -13.49 -3.98 -1.83
C THR A 106 -14.75 -3.84 -1.00
N VAL A 107 -15.30 -4.95 -0.51
CA VAL A 107 -16.50 -4.93 0.34
C VAL A 107 -16.29 -4.05 1.57
N LEU A 108 -15.13 -4.14 2.23
CA LEU A 108 -14.80 -3.29 3.39
C LEU A 108 -14.68 -1.82 3.00
N ALA A 109 -14.10 -1.50 1.84
CA ALA A 109 -14.03 -0.12 1.34
C ALA A 109 -15.43 0.45 1.05
N GLN A 110 -16.36 -0.37 0.57
CA GLN A 110 -17.75 0.03 0.39
C GLN A 110 -18.46 0.29 1.72
N ILE A 111 -18.25 -0.56 2.74
CA ILE A 111 -18.78 -0.34 4.08
C ILE A 111 -18.27 0.99 4.65
N ILE A 112 -16.98 1.29 4.50
CA ILE A 112 -16.40 2.57 4.94
C ILE A 112 -17.03 3.73 4.17
N LEU A 113 -17.21 3.61 2.85
CA LEU A 113 -17.88 4.62 2.03
C LEU A 113 -19.32 4.88 2.51
N GLU A 114 -20.06 3.83 2.84
CA GLU A 114 -21.43 3.94 3.33
C GLU A 114 -21.52 4.59 4.71
N GLN A 115 -20.62 4.22 5.62
CA GLN A 115 -20.60 4.73 7.00
C GLN A 115 -20.04 6.15 7.11
N LEU A 116 -18.91 6.43 6.45
CA LEU A 116 -18.21 7.71 6.56
C LEU A 116 -18.56 8.69 5.44
N LYS A 117 -19.20 8.22 4.34
CA LYS A 117 -19.40 8.99 3.10
C LYS A 117 -18.06 9.45 2.50
N GLU A 118 -17.05 8.62 2.60
CA GLU A 118 -15.68 8.90 2.15
C GLU A 118 -15.15 7.78 1.25
N THR A 119 -14.66 8.13 0.07
CA THR A 119 -14.02 7.18 -0.85
C THR A 119 -12.71 6.67 -0.26
N CYS A 120 -12.49 5.36 -0.33
CA CYS A 120 -11.21 4.74 0.02
C CYS A 120 -10.26 4.78 -1.18
N TYR A 121 -9.07 5.32 -0.95
CA TYR A 121 -8.00 5.43 -1.95
C TYR A 121 -6.84 4.47 -1.70
N LEU A 122 -6.79 3.87 -0.52
CA LEU A 122 -5.69 3.04 -0.07
C LEU A 122 -6.23 1.85 0.73
N GLN A 123 -5.67 0.65 0.49
CA GLN A 123 -5.86 -0.52 1.33
C GLN A 123 -4.54 -1.25 1.47
N VAL A 124 -4.10 -1.49 2.72
CA VAL A 124 -2.97 -2.37 3.03
C VAL A 124 -3.44 -3.44 4.00
N ASN A 125 -3.19 -4.70 3.64
CA ASN A 125 -3.73 -5.83 4.37
C ASN A 125 -2.81 -6.33 5.49
N GLY A 126 -3.41 -6.90 6.54
CA GLY A 126 -2.71 -7.68 7.56
C GLY A 126 -1.76 -6.89 8.45
N LEU A 127 -2.00 -5.60 8.67
CA LEU A 127 -1.17 -4.76 9.53
C LEU A 127 -1.49 -4.99 11.00
N ARG A 128 -0.46 -4.90 11.83
CA ARG A 128 -0.56 -4.82 13.29
C ARG A 128 -0.36 -3.37 13.72
N ARG A 129 -1.30 -2.84 14.49
CA ARG A 129 -1.19 -1.52 15.09
C ARG A 129 -0.49 -1.60 16.44
N ALA A 130 0.39 -0.65 16.69
CA ALA A 130 1.05 -0.48 17.98
C ALA A 130 1.20 1.01 18.31
N VAL A 131 1.47 1.29 19.57
CA VAL A 131 1.83 2.62 20.07
C VAL A 131 3.27 2.56 20.60
N GLY A 132 4.07 3.57 20.30
CA GLY A 132 5.49 3.54 20.65
C GLY A 132 6.13 4.93 20.64
N GLN A 133 7.45 4.97 20.53
CA GLN A 133 8.21 6.20 20.62
C GLN A 133 7.70 7.29 19.66
N PRO A 134 7.74 8.57 20.08
CA PRO A 134 7.30 9.68 19.25
C PRO A 134 8.17 9.82 18.00
N LEU A 135 7.58 10.37 16.94
CA LEU A 135 8.27 10.73 15.73
C LEU A 135 8.62 12.22 15.72
N PRO A 136 9.72 12.62 15.06
CA PRO A 136 9.96 14.03 14.78
C PRO A 136 8.86 14.60 13.88
N GLU A 137 8.67 15.92 13.94
CA GLU A 137 7.79 16.61 12.98
C GLU A 137 8.35 16.48 11.55
N GLY A 138 7.44 16.30 10.59
CA GLY A 138 7.76 16.11 9.18
C GLY A 138 7.52 14.69 8.71
N GLY A 139 7.89 14.39 7.48
CA GLY A 139 7.58 13.10 6.89
C GLY A 139 8.54 12.62 5.81
N SER A 140 8.49 11.33 5.56
CA SER A 140 9.19 10.68 4.46
C SER A 140 8.30 9.59 3.86
N TYR A 141 8.19 9.56 2.53
CA TYR A 141 7.52 8.49 1.81
C TYR A 141 8.47 7.36 1.39
N ARG A 142 9.78 7.56 1.55
CA ARG A 142 10.78 6.50 1.29
C ARG A 142 11.02 5.69 2.56
N PRO A 143 10.99 4.35 2.46
CA PRO A 143 11.26 3.50 3.60
C PRO A 143 12.65 3.76 4.19
N ALA A 144 12.65 3.90 5.52
CA ALA A 144 13.86 3.97 6.32
C ALA A 144 14.28 2.56 6.78
N GLU A 145 14.90 2.46 7.93
CA GLU A 145 15.21 1.19 8.57
C GLU A 145 13.92 0.47 9.01
N ARG A 146 14.09 -0.80 9.39
CA ARG A 146 13.01 -1.61 9.93
C ARG A 146 12.51 -1.04 11.25
N VAL A 147 11.19 -1.14 11.50
CA VAL A 147 10.59 -0.72 12.77
C VAL A 147 11.22 -1.50 13.93
N LEU A 148 11.75 -0.77 14.92
CA LEU A 148 12.19 -1.36 16.18
C LEU A 148 10.97 -1.83 16.97
N ARG A 149 10.90 -3.14 17.23
CA ARG A 149 9.74 -3.75 17.91
C ARG A 149 9.82 -3.65 19.43
N ALA A 150 11.01 -3.36 19.96
CA ALA A 150 11.20 -3.12 21.39
C ALA A 150 10.52 -1.82 21.80
N GLY A 151 9.73 -1.87 22.87
CA GLY A 151 9.01 -0.70 23.39
C GLY A 151 7.74 -0.35 22.62
N LEU A 152 7.27 -1.20 21.70
CA LEU A 152 5.95 -1.07 21.08
C LEU A 152 4.88 -1.75 21.95
N ASP A 153 3.82 -1.02 22.25
CA ASP A 153 2.61 -1.54 22.87
C ASP A 153 1.62 -1.96 21.76
N TRP A 154 1.48 -3.28 21.56
CA TRP A 154 0.66 -3.87 20.51
C TRP A 154 -0.82 -3.81 20.89
N GLN A 155 -1.64 -3.27 19.99
CA GLN A 155 -3.05 -3.00 20.24
C GLN A 155 -3.96 -3.99 19.47
N ASP A 156 -4.01 -3.87 18.16
CA ASP A 156 -4.91 -4.64 17.30
C ASP A 156 -4.26 -4.95 15.94
N GLN A 157 -4.98 -5.68 15.09
CA GLN A 157 -4.56 -5.99 13.74
C GLN A 157 -5.74 -5.95 12.78
N GLY A 158 -5.46 -5.67 11.52
CA GLY A 158 -6.49 -5.60 10.49
C GLY A 158 -5.96 -5.05 9.17
N ASN A 159 -6.88 -4.65 8.30
CA ASN A 159 -6.56 -3.99 7.06
C ASN A 159 -6.63 -2.47 7.27
N LEU A 160 -5.59 -1.75 6.88
CA LEU A 160 -5.57 -0.28 6.93
C LEU A 160 -6.17 0.28 5.65
N PHE A 161 -7.12 1.19 5.81
CA PHE A 161 -7.71 1.96 4.70
C PHE A 161 -7.34 3.44 4.83
N GLY A 162 -7.11 4.10 3.68
CA GLY A 162 -6.93 5.54 3.62
C GLY A 162 -8.07 6.20 2.85
N THR A 163 -8.73 7.15 3.48
CA THR A 163 -9.72 8.04 2.85
C THR A 163 -9.14 9.45 2.72
N GLY A 164 -9.86 10.36 2.04
CA GLY A 164 -9.41 11.75 1.96
C GLY A 164 -9.27 12.48 3.31
N LYS A 165 -9.80 11.90 4.40
CA LYS A 165 -9.79 12.53 5.74
C LYS A 165 -9.27 11.63 6.86
N HIS A 166 -9.22 10.31 6.66
CA HIS A 166 -8.88 9.36 7.72
C HIS A 166 -7.97 8.24 7.24
N LEU A 167 -7.11 7.74 8.15
CA LEU A 167 -6.69 6.35 8.15
C LEU A 167 -7.67 5.56 9.02
N VAL A 168 -8.17 4.45 8.51
CA VAL A 168 -9.19 3.62 9.17
C VAL A 168 -8.66 2.20 9.30
N LEU A 169 -8.64 1.66 10.51
CA LEU A 169 -8.36 0.26 10.78
C LEU A 169 -9.64 -0.38 11.35
N PRO A 170 -10.43 -1.08 10.52
CA PRO A 170 -11.55 -1.88 11.00
C PRO A 170 -10.99 -3.10 11.75
N SER A 171 -11.08 -3.07 13.06
CA SER A 171 -10.82 -4.17 13.99
C SER A 171 -12.05 -4.33 14.85
N ASP A 172 -11.98 -5.06 15.96
CA ASP A 172 -13.08 -5.15 16.94
C ASP A 172 -13.57 -3.75 17.42
N ARG A 173 -12.68 -2.77 17.34
CA ARG A 173 -12.99 -1.35 17.55
C ARG A 173 -12.44 -0.56 16.36
N PHE A 174 -13.30 0.07 15.58
CA PHE A 174 -12.87 0.96 14.51
C PHE A 174 -11.89 2.01 15.04
N THR A 175 -10.64 1.95 14.58
CA THR A 175 -9.64 2.97 14.87
C THR A 175 -9.60 3.97 13.73
N PHE A 176 -9.74 5.26 14.07
CA PHE A 176 -9.69 6.37 13.13
C PHE A 176 -8.55 7.32 13.48
N ILE A 177 -7.70 7.61 12.51
CA ILE A 177 -6.70 8.66 12.60
C ILE A 177 -7.05 9.74 11.58
N ARG A 178 -7.43 10.92 12.07
CA ARG A 178 -7.75 12.07 11.19
C ARG A 178 -6.50 12.57 10.49
N LEU A 179 -6.61 12.74 9.17
CA LEU A 179 -5.59 13.37 8.31
C LEU A 179 -5.79 14.88 8.28
N ASP A 180 -5.56 15.53 9.40
CA ASP A 180 -5.77 16.97 9.62
C ASP A 180 -4.46 17.68 10.02
N ARG A 181 -4.55 18.98 10.35
CA ARG A 181 -3.40 19.79 10.78
C ARG A 181 -2.75 19.33 12.09
N LYS A 182 -3.40 18.45 12.84
CA LYS A 182 -2.84 17.89 14.08
C LYS A 182 -1.95 16.68 13.80
N LEU A 183 -2.02 16.10 12.60
CA LEU A 183 -1.10 15.05 12.19
C LEU A 183 0.17 15.73 11.67
N VAL A 184 1.26 15.66 12.45
CA VAL A 184 2.47 16.46 12.25
C VAL A 184 3.69 15.67 11.82
N GLY A 185 3.67 14.34 11.97
CA GLY A 185 4.75 13.46 11.56
C GLY A 185 4.24 12.20 10.87
N VAL A 186 4.97 11.75 9.85
CA VAL A 186 4.80 10.45 9.22
C VAL A 186 6.17 9.91 8.80
N ARG A 187 6.37 8.62 8.96
CA ARG A 187 7.61 7.96 8.53
C ARG A 187 7.33 6.59 7.94
N ALA A 188 7.88 6.32 6.75
CA ALA A 188 7.91 5.00 6.16
C ALA A 188 9.12 4.21 6.68
N PHE A 189 8.90 2.95 7.02
CA PHE A 189 9.91 1.96 7.37
C PHE A 189 9.90 0.84 6.34
N THR A 190 10.89 -0.01 6.31
CA THR A 190 10.92 -1.13 5.36
C THR A 190 9.81 -2.16 5.58
N ASP A 191 9.19 -2.18 6.76
CA ASP A 191 8.14 -3.12 7.16
C ASP A 191 6.94 -2.46 7.85
N GLY A 192 6.80 -1.14 7.74
CA GLY A 192 5.71 -0.42 8.39
C GLY A 192 5.69 1.07 8.12
N VAL A 193 4.70 1.72 8.68
CA VAL A 193 4.56 3.18 8.67
C VAL A 193 4.16 3.64 10.07
N ALA A 194 4.64 4.81 10.47
CA ALA A 194 4.21 5.42 11.72
C ALA A 194 3.74 6.86 11.50
N VAL A 195 2.77 7.29 12.31
CA VAL A 195 2.19 8.62 12.27
C VAL A 195 2.19 9.25 13.65
N GLN A 196 2.43 10.57 13.73
CA GLN A 196 2.47 11.34 14.96
C GLN A 196 1.44 12.46 14.93
N ARG A 197 0.67 12.57 15.99
CA ARG A 197 -0.25 13.69 16.18
C ARG A 197 0.31 14.67 17.20
N LYS A 198 0.03 15.96 16.98
CA LYS A 198 0.43 17.04 17.89
C LYS A 198 -0.27 16.88 19.24
N GLY A 199 0.52 16.87 20.30
CA GLY A 199 0.04 16.72 21.69
C GLY A 199 -0.15 15.27 22.14
N GLU A 200 0.08 14.29 21.29
CA GLU A 200 0.17 12.88 21.69
C GLU A 200 1.63 12.55 22.04
N GLU A 201 1.83 11.89 23.17
CA GLU A 201 3.15 11.49 23.67
C GLU A 201 3.77 10.41 22.79
N PHE A 202 2.95 9.53 22.22
CA PHE A 202 3.35 8.37 21.45
C PHE A 202 2.90 8.44 19.99
N ALA A 203 3.71 7.87 19.10
CA ALA A 203 3.31 7.66 17.70
C ALA A 203 2.51 6.37 17.53
N THR A 204 1.61 6.36 16.55
CA THR A 204 0.92 5.14 16.13
C THR A 204 1.70 4.48 15.00
N TYR A 205 2.03 3.21 15.17
CA TYR A 205 2.75 2.36 14.22
C TYR A 205 1.80 1.35 13.59
N PHE A 206 1.93 1.16 12.27
CA PHE A 206 1.30 0.09 11.50
C PHE A 206 2.41 -0.76 10.91
N VAL A 207 2.53 -2.01 11.33
CA VAL A 207 3.67 -2.88 11.03
C VAL A 207 3.19 -4.14 10.34
N GLY A 208 3.92 -4.59 9.32
CA GLY A 208 3.64 -5.81 8.56
C GLY A 208 3.45 -5.60 7.06
N CYS A 209 3.60 -4.37 6.56
CA CYS A 209 3.50 -4.11 5.12
C CYS A 209 4.83 -4.28 4.38
N GLN A 210 4.75 -4.30 3.06
CA GLN A 210 5.90 -4.27 2.17
C GLN A 210 6.48 -2.83 2.07
N PRO A 211 7.77 -2.67 1.69
CA PRO A 211 8.37 -1.35 1.56
C PRO A 211 7.62 -0.37 0.65
N HIS A 212 7.11 -0.83 -0.49
CA HIS A 212 6.34 0.00 -1.41
C HIS A 212 4.97 0.42 -0.82
N GLU A 213 4.33 -0.45 -0.03
CA GLU A 213 3.09 -0.11 0.67
C GLU A 213 3.35 0.92 1.77
N ALA A 214 4.44 0.76 2.52
CA ALA A 214 4.86 1.76 3.52
C ALA A 214 5.11 3.13 2.87
N ALA A 215 5.80 3.15 1.72
CA ALA A 215 6.05 4.36 0.96
C ALA A 215 4.76 5.00 0.45
N LEU A 216 3.82 4.20 -0.06
CA LEU A 216 2.51 4.67 -0.51
C LEU A 216 1.69 5.28 0.64
N VAL A 217 1.60 4.60 1.79
CA VAL A 217 0.89 5.12 2.97
C VAL A 217 1.50 6.44 3.42
N ALA A 218 2.83 6.52 3.50
CA ALA A 218 3.50 7.77 3.90
C ALA A 218 3.25 8.90 2.90
N ALA A 219 3.37 8.64 1.59
CA ALA A 219 3.07 9.61 0.55
C ALA A 219 1.61 10.10 0.63
N PHE A 220 0.68 9.17 0.82
CA PHE A 220 -0.74 9.46 0.98
C PHE A 220 -1.01 10.37 2.21
N VAL A 221 -0.46 10.01 3.36
CA VAL A 221 -0.57 10.82 4.59
C VAL A 221 0.01 12.21 4.39
N MET A 222 1.18 12.33 3.76
CA MET A 222 1.78 13.63 3.43
C MET A 222 0.89 14.46 2.51
N GLY A 223 0.27 13.82 1.53
CA GLY A 223 -0.65 14.45 0.61
C GLY A 223 -1.92 14.97 1.28
N MET A 224 -2.49 14.20 2.18
CA MET A 224 -3.76 14.50 2.88
C MET A 224 -3.57 15.37 4.12
N ALA A 225 -2.42 15.29 4.79
CA ALA A 225 -2.10 16.05 6.00
C ALA A 225 -0.88 16.97 5.76
N PRO A 226 -1.06 18.17 5.19
CA PRO A 226 0.05 19.05 4.78
C PRO A 226 1.05 19.43 5.88
N ALA A 227 0.66 19.35 7.15
CA ALA A 227 1.56 19.62 8.27
C ALA A 227 2.74 18.63 8.34
N THR A 228 2.58 17.42 7.78
CA THR A 228 3.64 16.39 7.73
C THR A 228 4.70 16.65 6.66
N ARG A 229 4.47 17.60 5.74
CA ARG A 229 5.41 17.95 4.66
C ARG A 229 6.59 18.82 5.13
N LYS A 230 6.55 19.30 6.37
CA LYS A 230 7.65 20.11 6.90
C LYS A 230 8.94 19.28 6.93
N PRO A 231 10.06 19.80 6.41
CA PRO A 231 11.31 19.10 6.50
C PRO A 231 11.69 18.91 7.97
N VAL A 232 12.21 17.74 8.30
CA VAL A 232 12.84 17.51 9.61
C VAL A 232 13.98 18.52 9.71
N LYS A 233 13.95 19.40 10.70
CA LYS A 233 15.11 20.25 10.99
C LYS A 233 16.24 19.33 11.38
N SER A 234 17.28 19.26 10.58
CA SER A 234 18.57 18.68 10.98
C SER A 234 19.14 19.59 12.05
N ASP A 235 19.11 19.14 13.27
CA ASP A 235 19.91 19.74 14.37
C ASP A 235 21.39 19.49 14.13
#